data_bcf3eaaddab91eeb8eff2d4aa08cbc71
#
_entry.id   bcf3eaaddab91eeb8eff2d4aa08cbc71
#
_cell.length_a   1.000
_cell.length_b   1.000
_cell.length_c   1.000
_cell.angle_alpha   90.00
_cell.angle_beta   90.00
_cell.angle_gamma   90.00
#
_symmetry.space_group_name_H-M   'P 1'
#
loop_
_entity.id
_entity.type
_entity.pdbx_description
1 polymer ?
#
loop_
_entity_poly.entity_id
_entity_poly.type
_entity_poly.pdbx_seq_one_letter_code
_entity_poly.pdbx_strand_id
1 'polypeptide(L)'
;MDKVINESEDHFFSSKKSASEIKGKIFIGITQLAVILIVAILFVILGIIIYQGRTKFSWDFISSFPTNGMTEGGIFPALIGTFILVIVMSIAAVPFGTITALYLTEYARDNSKFAAAVRFSVRTLAVVPSIIFGLFGLGFFIQFLGTGVDTVFNDGQLRWGQPNILWASLTMSLLTLPVIIVSVEESLKTMPRE
;
A
#
# COMPACT_ATOMS: atom_id res chain seq x y z
N MET A 1 -8.96 48.39 46.44
CA MET A 1 -9.51 47.04 46.39
C MET A 1 -9.22 46.40 45.02
N ASP A 2 -9.27 47.12 43.95
CA ASP A 2 -9.03 46.60 42.56
C ASP A 2 -7.60 46.21 42.25
N LYS A 3 -6.59 46.79 42.93
CA LYS A 3 -5.16 46.45 42.71
C LYS A 3 -4.78 45.05 43.23
N VAL A 4 -5.42 44.62 44.34
CA VAL A 4 -5.13 43.32 44.97
C VAL A 4 -5.80 42.18 44.18
N ILE A 5 -6.93 42.46 43.54
CA ILE A 5 -7.62 41.46 42.71
C ILE A 5 -6.83 41.22 41.42
N ASN A 6 -6.28 42.26 40.80
CA ASN A 6 -5.50 42.15 39.56
C ASN A 6 -4.17 41.39 39.77
N GLU A 7 -3.47 41.62 40.87
CA GLU A 7 -2.23 40.87 41.22
C GLU A 7 -2.48 39.37 41.51
N SER A 8 -3.63 39.02 42.06
CA SER A 8 -3.96 37.63 42.36
C SER A 8 -4.36 36.87 41.08
N GLU A 9 -5.04 37.52 40.13
CA GLU A 9 -5.35 36.94 38.83
C GLU A 9 -4.10 36.73 37.97
N ASP A 10 -3.20 37.70 37.88
CA ASP A 10 -1.96 37.60 37.13
C ASP A 10 -1.06 36.48 37.67
N HIS A 11 -0.98 36.29 39.01
CA HIS A 11 -0.26 35.18 39.61
C HIS A 11 -0.87 33.82 39.32
N PHE A 12 -2.22 33.74 39.24
CA PHE A 12 -2.93 32.50 38.97
C PHE A 12 -2.78 32.08 37.48
N PHE A 13 -2.84 33.04 36.57
CA PHE A 13 -2.63 32.77 35.14
C PHE A 13 -1.17 32.47 34.83
N SER A 14 -0.21 33.12 35.48
CA SER A 14 1.22 32.86 35.33
C SER A 14 1.61 31.45 35.78
N SER A 15 1.10 31.02 36.95
CA SER A 15 1.36 29.69 37.50
C SER A 15 0.78 28.56 36.64
N LYS A 16 -0.43 28.77 36.08
CA LYS A 16 -1.11 27.81 35.24
C LYS A 16 -0.43 27.67 33.84
N LYS A 17 0.13 28.76 33.35
CA LYS A 17 0.91 28.81 32.09
C LYS A 17 2.23 28.05 32.23
N SER A 18 2.95 28.24 33.35
CA SER A 18 4.20 27.54 33.64
C SER A 18 4.00 26.02 33.77
N ALA A 19 2.96 25.57 34.47
CA ALA A 19 2.65 24.14 34.62
C ALA A 19 2.26 23.47 33.28
N SER A 20 1.56 24.20 32.41
CA SER A 20 1.19 23.74 31.06
C SER A 20 2.42 23.62 30.15
N GLU A 21 3.35 24.56 30.23
CA GLU A 21 4.60 24.53 29.46
C GLU A 21 5.53 23.38 29.89
N ILE A 22 5.61 23.09 31.20
CA ILE A 22 6.37 21.94 31.69
C ILE A 22 5.78 20.62 31.21
N LYS A 23 4.45 20.46 31.28
CA LYS A 23 3.76 19.27 30.75
C LYS A 23 3.98 19.12 29.26
N GLY A 24 3.93 20.21 28.50
CA GLY A 24 4.23 20.23 27.07
C GLY A 24 5.65 19.76 26.75
N LYS A 25 6.65 20.28 27.49
CA LYS A 25 8.06 19.86 27.33
C LYS A 25 8.28 18.38 27.66
N ILE A 26 7.64 17.88 28.72
CA ILE A 26 7.71 16.47 29.12
C ILE A 26 7.08 15.60 28.02
N PHE A 27 5.91 15.97 27.49
CA PHE A 27 5.25 15.24 26.41
C PHE A 27 6.10 15.21 25.13
N ILE A 28 6.67 16.34 24.76
CA ILE A 28 7.60 16.42 23.61
C ILE A 28 8.83 15.53 23.85
N GLY A 29 9.40 15.56 25.06
CA GLY A 29 10.56 14.72 25.44
C GLY A 29 10.25 13.23 25.35
N ILE A 30 9.08 12.80 25.84
CA ILE A 30 8.63 11.40 25.73
C ILE A 30 8.45 11.00 24.26
N THR A 31 7.82 11.87 23.45
CA THR A 31 7.62 11.61 22.02
C THR A 31 8.95 11.52 21.28
N GLN A 32 9.90 12.41 21.56
CA GLN A 32 11.25 12.36 20.98
C GLN A 32 11.97 11.07 21.37
N LEU A 33 11.90 10.68 22.66
CA LEU A 33 12.50 9.44 23.13
C LEU A 33 11.90 8.21 22.41
N ALA A 34 10.57 8.18 22.24
CA ALA A 34 9.90 7.10 21.52
C ALA A 34 10.36 7.02 20.05
N VAL A 35 10.48 8.16 19.37
CA VAL A 35 10.99 8.21 17.99
C VAL A 35 12.43 7.71 17.92
N ILE A 36 13.30 8.18 18.81
CA ILE A 36 14.70 7.74 18.86
C ILE A 36 14.78 6.23 19.09
N LEU A 37 13.97 5.69 19.99
CA LEU A 37 13.93 4.26 20.29
C LEU A 37 13.50 3.43 19.09
N ILE A 38 12.44 3.87 18.39
CA ILE A 38 11.97 3.20 17.15
C ILE A 38 13.07 3.20 16.08
N VAL A 39 13.71 4.34 15.87
CA VAL A 39 14.81 4.47 14.91
C VAL A 39 16.01 3.60 15.31
N ALA A 40 16.35 3.55 16.57
CA ALA A 40 17.43 2.71 17.08
C ALA A 40 17.14 1.21 16.87
N ILE A 41 15.92 0.77 17.18
CA ILE A 41 15.48 -0.61 16.94
C ILE A 41 15.57 -0.94 15.44
N LEU A 42 15.13 -0.03 14.57
CA LEU A 42 15.23 -0.21 13.12
C LEU A 42 16.68 -0.40 12.68
N PHE A 43 17.60 0.45 13.15
CA PHE A 43 19.03 0.31 12.83
C PHE A 43 19.63 -0.99 13.36
N VAL A 44 19.24 -1.43 14.55
CA VAL A 44 19.68 -2.72 15.10
C VAL A 44 19.21 -3.88 14.21
N ILE A 45 17.94 -3.89 13.83
CA ILE A 45 17.38 -4.94 12.95
C ILE A 45 18.11 -4.94 11.60
N LEU A 46 18.25 -3.78 10.97
CA LEU A 46 18.98 -3.65 9.70
C LEU A 46 20.45 -4.10 9.85
N GLY A 47 21.10 -3.71 10.93
CA GLY A 47 22.47 -4.14 11.21
C GLY A 47 22.61 -5.66 11.33
N ILE A 48 21.69 -6.33 12.01
CA ILE A 48 21.66 -7.80 12.14
C ILE A 48 21.46 -8.45 10.76
N ILE A 49 20.51 -7.96 9.97
CA ILE A 49 20.22 -8.49 8.63
C ILE A 49 21.46 -8.35 7.73
N ILE A 50 22.07 -7.18 7.67
CA ILE A 50 23.27 -6.91 6.86
C ILE A 50 24.44 -7.77 7.34
N TYR A 51 24.65 -7.84 8.65
CA TYR A 51 25.78 -8.62 9.20
C TYR A 51 25.63 -10.11 8.90
N GLN A 52 24.44 -10.69 9.03
CA GLN A 52 24.20 -12.11 8.74
C GLN A 52 24.12 -12.38 7.24
N GLY A 53 23.56 -11.44 6.46
CA GLY A 53 23.39 -11.60 5.01
C GLY A 53 24.67 -11.43 4.19
N ARG A 54 25.68 -10.69 4.70
CA ARG A 54 26.89 -10.33 3.94
C ARG A 54 27.65 -11.52 3.35
N THR A 55 27.65 -12.66 4.04
CA THR A 55 28.36 -13.89 3.62
C THR A 55 27.63 -14.64 2.51
N LYS A 56 26.32 -14.42 2.36
CA LYS A 56 25.48 -15.04 1.33
C LYS A 56 25.27 -14.15 0.11
N PHE A 57 25.62 -12.87 0.20
CA PHE A 57 25.45 -11.92 -0.89
C PHE A 57 26.52 -12.14 -1.94
N SER A 58 26.20 -12.94 -2.95
CA SER A 58 27.06 -13.29 -4.08
C SER A 58 26.27 -13.21 -5.37
N TRP A 59 26.97 -13.17 -6.51
CA TRP A 59 26.33 -13.24 -7.82
C TRP A 59 25.54 -14.55 -7.99
N ASP A 60 26.08 -15.63 -7.46
CA ASP A 60 25.44 -16.94 -7.47
C ASP A 60 24.11 -16.95 -6.71
N PHE A 61 24.01 -16.24 -5.57
CA PHE A 61 22.76 -16.08 -4.83
C PHE A 61 21.66 -15.40 -5.64
N ILE A 62 22.01 -14.44 -6.50
CA ILE A 62 21.04 -13.72 -7.34
C ILE A 62 20.64 -14.55 -8.56
N SER A 63 21.56 -15.33 -9.14
CA SER A 63 21.39 -16.01 -10.43
C SER A 63 21.05 -17.48 -10.35
N SER A 64 21.19 -18.11 -9.18
CA SER A 64 20.86 -19.54 -9.03
C SER A 64 19.44 -19.81 -8.58
N PHE A 65 19.02 -21.07 -8.74
CA PHE A 65 17.73 -21.56 -8.27
C PHE A 65 17.80 -21.99 -6.80
N PRO A 66 16.69 -21.89 -6.05
CA PRO A 66 16.63 -22.39 -4.69
C PRO A 66 16.77 -23.92 -4.66
N THR A 67 17.51 -24.41 -3.68
CA THR A 67 17.75 -25.83 -3.43
C THR A 67 17.37 -26.18 -1.99
N ASN A 68 17.33 -27.49 -1.66
CA ASN A 68 17.06 -28.00 -0.32
C ASN A 68 15.82 -27.36 0.37
N GLY A 69 14.68 -27.31 -0.35
CA GLY A 69 13.45 -26.75 0.20
C GLY A 69 13.52 -25.23 0.47
N MET A 70 14.26 -24.47 -0.34
CA MET A 70 14.50 -23.03 -0.24
C MET A 70 15.42 -22.60 0.93
N THR A 71 16.14 -23.53 1.56
CA THR A 71 17.12 -23.20 2.60
C THR A 71 18.49 -22.83 2.04
N GLU A 72 18.76 -23.25 0.80
CA GLU A 72 20.01 -23.03 0.09
C GLU A 72 19.76 -22.58 -1.35
N GLY A 73 20.82 -22.23 -2.08
CA GLY A 73 20.76 -21.74 -3.46
C GLY A 73 20.46 -20.26 -3.54
N GLY A 74 19.76 -19.84 -4.59
CA GLY A 74 19.50 -18.43 -4.89
C GLY A 74 18.04 -18.06 -4.97
N ILE A 75 17.80 -16.80 -5.35
CA ILE A 75 16.48 -16.17 -5.41
C ILE A 75 16.02 -15.83 -6.84
N PHE A 76 16.73 -16.31 -7.86
CA PHE A 76 16.47 -15.97 -9.26
C PHE A 76 15.00 -16.14 -9.69
N PRO A 77 14.31 -17.27 -9.42
CA PRO A 77 12.91 -17.41 -9.81
C PRO A 77 11.98 -16.42 -9.11
N ALA A 78 12.27 -16.06 -7.86
CA ALA A 78 11.48 -15.08 -7.13
C ALA A 78 11.64 -13.67 -7.71
N LEU A 79 12.86 -13.30 -8.15
CA LEU A 79 13.12 -12.02 -8.80
C LEU A 79 12.39 -11.92 -10.14
N ILE A 80 12.51 -12.94 -11.00
CA ILE A 80 11.84 -12.96 -12.30
C ILE A 80 10.32 -13.02 -12.12
N GLY A 81 9.83 -13.85 -11.20
CA GLY A 81 8.40 -13.93 -10.89
C GLY A 81 7.82 -12.59 -10.45
N THR A 82 8.51 -11.88 -9.55
CA THR A 82 8.10 -10.54 -9.10
C THR A 82 8.11 -9.53 -10.25
N PHE A 83 9.16 -9.56 -11.08
CA PHE A 83 9.29 -8.66 -12.22
C PHE A 83 8.14 -8.85 -13.22
N ILE A 84 7.85 -10.10 -13.61
CA ILE A 84 6.73 -10.42 -14.52
C ILE A 84 5.40 -10.02 -13.89
N LEU A 85 5.19 -10.34 -12.60
CA LEU A 85 3.97 -9.99 -11.88
C LEU A 85 3.72 -8.49 -11.90
N VAL A 86 4.74 -7.67 -11.61
CA VAL A 86 4.63 -6.21 -11.59
C VAL A 86 4.34 -5.66 -12.99
N ILE A 87 4.99 -6.18 -14.03
CA ILE A 87 4.74 -5.74 -15.41
C ILE A 87 3.29 -6.04 -15.81
N VAL A 88 2.83 -7.28 -15.64
CA VAL A 88 1.48 -7.70 -16.03
C VAL A 88 0.43 -6.93 -15.24
N MET A 89 0.63 -6.78 -13.92
CA MET A 89 -0.22 -5.98 -13.06
C MET A 89 -0.29 -4.52 -13.54
N SER A 90 0.85 -3.91 -13.88
CA SER A 90 0.92 -2.52 -14.32
C SER A 90 0.23 -2.31 -15.67
N ILE A 91 0.41 -3.22 -16.62
CA ILE A 91 -0.27 -3.19 -17.93
C ILE A 91 -1.79 -3.26 -17.75
N ALA A 92 -2.27 -4.01 -16.77
CA ALA A 92 -3.70 -4.07 -16.46
C ALA A 92 -4.19 -2.86 -15.66
N ALA A 93 -3.50 -2.49 -14.57
CA ALA A 93 -4.01 -1.49 -13.62
C ALA A 93 -3.82 -0.05 -14.09
N VAL A 94 -2.64 0.29 -14.66
CA VAL A 94 -2.30 1.69 -14.97
C VAL A 94 -3.20 2.30 -16.06
N PRO A 95 -3.44 1.66 -17.22
CA PRO A 95 -4.31 2.24 -18.24
C PRO A 95 -5.74 2.43 -17.74
N PHE A 96 -6.32 1.41 -17.10
CA PHE A 96 -7.70 1.50 -16.59
C PHE A 96 -7.83 2.52 -15.47
N GLY A 97 -6.86 2.57 -14.55
CA GLY A 97 -6.83 3.55 -13.47
C GLY A 97 -6.71 4.98 -13.98
N THR A 98 -5.79 5.22 -14.91
CA THR A 98 -5.55 6.54 -15.50
C THR A 98 -6.75 7.04 -16.32
N ILE A 99 -7.33 6.19 -17.19
CA ILE A 99 -8.52 6.53 -17.98
C ILE A 99 -9.69 6.85 -17.05
N THR A 100 -9.89 6.07 -16.00
CA THR A 100 -10.95 6.30 -15.03
C THR A 100 -10.76 7.63 -14.29
N ALA A 101 -9.54 7.92 -13.82
CA ALA A 101 -9.23 9.18 -13.15
C ALA A 101 -9.42 10.38 -14.07
N LEU A 102 -8.93 10.28 -15.31
CA LEU A 102 -9.09 11.33 -16.31
C LEU A 102 -10.58 11.59 -16.61
N TYR A 103 -11.37 10.54 -16.79
CA TYR A 103 -12.81 10.66 -16.95
C TYR A 103 -13.46 11.38 -15.76
N LEU A 104 -13.13 11.00 -14.53
CA LEU A 104 -13.70 11.58 -13.32
C LEU A 104 -13.31 13.04 -13.11
N THR A 105 -12.14 13.47 -13.60
CA THR A 105 -11.61 14.83 -13.38
C THR A 105 -12.00 15.80 -14.50
N GLU A 106 -11.90 15.37 -15.76
CA GLU A 106 -12.04 16.25 -16.91
C GLU A 106 -13.40 16.13 -17.60
N TYR A 107 -13.98 14.93 -17.65
CA TYR A 107 -15.17 14.66 -18.46
C TYR A 107 -16.46 14.54 -17.63
N ALA A 108 -16.37 14.17 -16.37
CA ALA A 108 -17.55 13.95 -15.55
C ALA A 108 -18.19 15.29 -15.14
N ARG A 109 -19.49 15.46 -15.43
CA ARG A 109 -20.27 16.61 -14.95
C ARG A 109 -20.43 16.53 -13.43
N ASP A 110 -20.45 17.67 -12.73
CA ASP A 110 -20.55 17.78 -11.27
C ASP A 110 -21.78 17.04 -10.69
N ASN A 111 -22.88 16.95 -11.45
CA ASN A 111 -24.11 16.26 -11.05
C ASN A 111 -24.27 14.83 -11.66
N SER A 112 -23.23 14.24 -12.20
CA SER A 112 -23.30 12.89 -12.78
C SER A 112 -23.44 11.82 -11.69
N LYS A 113 -24.61 11.16 -11.67
CA LYS A 113 -24.86 10.01 -10.78
C LYS A 113 -23.88 8.86 -11.03
N PHE A 114 -23.48 8.67 -12.28
CA PHE A 114 -22.50 7.65 -12.66
C PHE A 114 -21.11 7.95 -12.09
N ALA A 115 -20.63 9.18 -12.23
CA ALA A 115 -19.35 9.58 -11.64
C ALA A 115 -19.36 9.47 -10.11
N ALA A 116 -20.47 9.85 -9.47
CA ALA A 116 -20.64 9.70 -8.03
C ALA A 116 -20.59 8.22 -7.61
N ALA A 117 -21.25 7.32 -8.36
CA ALA A 117 -21.21 5.88 -8.11
C ALA A 117 -19.79 5.31 -8.27
N VAL A 118 -19.06 5.70 -9.33
CA VAL A 118 -17.68 5.26 -9.55
C VAL A 118 -16.76 5.75 -8.42
N ARG A 119 -16.84 7.03 -8.02
CA ARG A 119 -16.05 7.54 -6.88
C ARG A 119 -16.38 6.83 -5.57
N PHE A 120 -17.67 6.55 -5.33
CA PHE A 120 -18.08 5.78 -4.16
C PHE A 120 -17.48 4.37 -4.19
N SER A 121 -17.56 3.67 -5.34
CA SER A 121 -16.99 2.33 -5.50
C SER A 121 -15.48 2.32 -5.28
N VAL A 122 -14.74 3.27 -5.88
CA VAL A 122 -13.28 3.40 -5.72
C VAL A 122 -12.91 3.60 -4.24
N ARG A 123 -13.60 4.50 -3.55
CA ARG A 123 -13.35 4.74 -2.12
C ARG A 123 -13.70 3.53 -1.26
N THR A 124 -14.78 2.83 -1.57
CA THR A 124 -15.17 1.61 -0.85
C THR A 124 -14.16 0.50 -1.06
N LEU A 125 -13.70 0.29 -2.30
CA LEU A 125 -12.66 -0.71 -2.61
C LEU A 125 -11.34 -0.42 -1.88
N ALA A 126 -10.96 0.84 -1.75
CA ALA A 126 -9.74 1.23 -1.04
C ALA A 126 -9.74 0.86 0.46
N VAL A 127 -10.89 0.66 1.07
CA VAL A 127 -11.04 0.29 2.49
C VAL A 127 -11.17 -1.23 2.69
N VAL A 128 -11.37 -2.00 1.60
CA VAL A 128 -11.51 -3.45 1.67
C VAL A 128 -10.20 -4.10 2.11
N PRO A 129 -10.18 -4.97 3.14
CA PRO A 129 -9.00 -5.71 3.54
C PRO A 129 -8.43 -6.54 2.39
N SER A 130 -7.11 -6.54 2.20
CA SER A 130 -6.42 -7.23 1.10
C SER A 130 -6.70 -8.73 1.01
N ILE A 131 -7.03 -9.38 2.14
CA ILE A 131 -7.40 -10.80 2.17
C ILE A 131 -8.67 -11.08 1.34
N ILE A 132 -9.61 -10.14 1.29
CA ILE A 132 -10.85 -10.29 0.50
C ILE A 132 -10.52 -10.29 -1.00
N PHE A 133 -9.57 -9.44 -1.44
CA PHE A 133 -9.09 -9.49 -2.83
C PHE A 133 -8.39 -10.80 -3.16
N GLY A 134 -7.63 -11.38 -2.21
CA GLY A 134 -7.03 -12.70 -2.39
C GLY A 134 -8.07 -13.81 -2.55
N LEU A 135 -9.10 -13.81 -1.70
CA LEU A 135 -10.22 -14.76 -1.80
C LEU A 135 -11.04 -14.55 -3.08
N PHE A 136 -11.27 -13.29 -3.49
CA PHE A 136 -11.90 -12.98 -4.77
C PHE A 136 -11.07 -13.52 -5.94
N GLY A 137 -9.75 -13.30 -5.91
CA GLY A 137 -8.83 -13.81 -6.92
C GLY A 137 -8.89 -15.33 -7.04
N LEU A 138 -8.91 -16.04 -5.92
CA LEU A 138 -9.06 -17.49 -5.88
C LEU A 138 -10.41 -17.93 -6.46
N GLY A 139 -11.52 -17.37 -5.98
CA GLY A 139 -12.87 -17.78 -6.40
C GLY A 139 -13.20 -17.36 -7.82
N PHE A 140 -12.93 -16.11 -8.18
CA PHE A 140 -13.33 -15.57 -9.49
C PHE A 140 -12.32 -15.91 -10.60
N PHE A 141 -11.03 -15.63 -10.41
CA PHE A 141 -10.05 -15.87 -11.48
C PHE A 141 -9.70 -17.34 -11.63
N ILE A 142 -9.44 -18.05 -10.56
CA ILE A 142 -8.97 -19.44 -10.63
C ILE A 142 -10.15 -20.39 -10.80
N GLN A 143 -11.11 -20.37 -9.85
CA GLN A 143 -12.19 -21.36 -9.84
C GLN A 143 -13.26 -21.09 -10.89
N PHE A 144 -13.65 -19.85 -11.12
CA PHE A 144 -14.71 -19.54 -12.10
C PHE A 144 -14.15 -19.36 -13.51
N LEU A 145 -13.25 -18.39 -13.74
CA LEU A 145 -12.70 -18.13 -15.08
C LEU A 145 -11.74 -19.23 -15.53
N GLY A 146 -10.79 -19.63 -14.68
CA GLY A 146 -9.75 -20.59 -15.01
C GLY A 146 -10.32 -21.97 -15.34
N THR A 147 -11.19 -22.51 -14.48
CA THR A 147 -11.84 -23.79 -14.75
C THR A 147 -12.82 -23.69 -15.92
N GLY A 148 -13.48 -22.54 -16.11
CA GLY A 148 -14.33 -22.29 -17.28
C GLY A 148 -13.54 -22.37 -18.59
N VAL A 149 -12.37 -21.74 -18.64
CA VAL A 149 -11.45 -21.83 -19.81
C VAL A 149 -10.99 -23.26 -20.03
N ASP A 150 -10.64 -23.99 -18.96
CA ASP A 150 -10.18 -25.37 -19.06
C ASP A 150 -11.28 -26.31 -19.59
N THR A 151 -12.52 -26.11 -19.19
CA THR A 151 -13.64 -26.92 -19.69
C THR A 151 -13.95 -26.68 -21.17
N VAL A 152 -13.76 -25.43 -21.65
CA VAL A 152 -14.09 -25.06 -23.03
C VAL A 152 -12.93 -25.35 -24.00
N PHE A 153 -11.68 -25.14 -23.59
CA PHE A 153 -10.53 -25.17 -24.49
C PHE A 153 -9.51 -26.27 -24.19
N ASN A 154 -9.56 -26.93 -23.02
CA ASN A 154 -8.58 -27.93 -22.59
C ASN A 154 -9.20 -29.28 -22.23
N ASP A 155 -10.39 -29.61 -22.72
CA ASP A 155 -11.10 -30.87 -22.42
C ASP A 155 -11.20 -31.19 -20.93
N GLY A 156 -11.29 -30.14 -20.08
CA GLY A 156 -11.35 -30.26 -18.62
C GLY A 156 -10.01 -30.54 -17.93
N GLN A 157 -8.89 -30.56 -18.65
CA GLN A 157 -7.57 -30.65 -18.03
C GLN A 157 -7.22 -29.32 -17.34
N LEU A 158 -6.97 -29.38 -16.03
CA LEU A 158 -6.68 -28.22 -15.20
C LEU A 158 -5.33 -27.57 -15.59
N ARG A 159 -5.39 -26.49 -16.33
CA ARG A 159 -4.26 -25.64 -16.71
C ARG A 159 -4.44 -24.21 -16.22
N TRP A 160 -5.58 -23.62 -16.51
CA TRP A 160 -5.95 -22.25 -16.08
C TRP A 160 -6.69 -22.25 -14.74
N GLY A 161 -7.36 -23.32 -14.39
CA GLY A 161 -8.00 -23.54 -13.07
C GLY A 161 -6.99 -23.81 -11.93
N GLN A 162 -5.71 -23.43 -12.11
CA GLN A 162 -4.65 -23.53 -11.12
C GLN A 162 -4.04 -22.14 -10.86
N PRO A 163 -3.45 -21.93 -9.66
CA PRO A 163 -2.71 -20.73 -9.35
C PRO A 163 -1.58 -20.49 -10.36
N ASN A 164 -1.59 -19.32 -10.98
CA ASN A 164 -0.57 -18.90 -11.94
C ASN A 164 -0.30 -17.40 -11.81
N ILE A 165 0.78 -16.94 -12.46
CA ILE A 165 1.23 -15.56 -12.37
C ILE A 165 0.24 -14.58 -12.99
N LEU A 166 -0.53 -14.99 -14.01
CA LEU A 166 -1.55 -14.15 -14.64
C LEU A 166 -2.68 -13.82 -13.67
N TRP A 167 -3.25 -14.83 -13.01
CA TRP A 167 -4.32 -14.62 -12.03
C TRP A 167 -3.85 -13.84 -10.80
N ALA A 168 -2.62 -14.09 -10.35
CA ALA A 168 -2.00 -13.32 -9.28
C ALA A 168 -1.86 -11.84 -9.68
N SER A 169 -1.37 -11.57 -10.88
CA SER A 169 -1.19 -10.20 -11.40
C SER A 169 -2.52 -9.46 -11.56
N LEU A 170 -3.57 -10.13 -12.06
CA LEU A 170 -4.90 -9.54 -12.21
C LEU A 170 -5.54 -9.26 -10.83
N THR A 171 -5.36 -10.14 -9.86
CA THR A 171 -5.81 -9.91 -8.49
C THR A 171 -5.12 -8.70 -7.87
N MET A 172 -3.79 -8.61 -8.03
CA MET A 172 -3.01 -7.45 -7.57
C MET A 172 -3.38 -6.17 -8.29
N SER A 173 -3.72 -6.23 -9.60
CA SER A 173 -4.17 -5.06 -10.34
C SER A 173 -5.48 -4.50 -9.80
N LEU A 174 -6.45 -5.34 -9.43
CA LEU A 174 -7.70 -4.90 -8.79
C LEU A 174 -7.45 -4.23 -7.44
N LEU A 175 -6.51 -4.76 -6.65
CA LEU A 175 -6.13 -4.19 -5.36
C LEU A 175 -5.47 -2.82 -5.49
N THR A 176 -4.63 -2.63 -6.51
CA THR A 176 -3.90 -1.37 -6.73
C THR A 176 -4.71 -0.33 -7.52
N LEU A 177 -5.73 -0.74 -8.26
CA LEU A 177 -6.54 0.13 -9.11
C LEU A 177 -7.14 1.34 -8.38
N PRO A 178 -7.76 1.20 -7.18
CA PRO A 178 -8.26 2.36 -6.44
C PRO A 178 -7.17 3.38 -6.07
N VAL A 179 -5.98 2.90 -5.72
CA VAL A 179 -4.84 3.76 -5.36
C VAL A 179 -4.37 4.57 -6.57
N ILE A 180 -4.28 3.93 -7.75
CA ILE A 180 -3.91 4.59 -9.00
C ILE A 180 -4.95 5.66 -9.36
N ILE A 181 -6.25 5.33 -9.31
CA ILE A 181 -7.32 6.28 -9.63
C ILE A 181 -7.24 7.51 -8.74
N VAL A 182 -7.14 7.33 -7.42
CA VAL A 182 -7.09 8.43 -6.46
C VAL A 182 -5.83 9.29 -6.66
N SER A 183 -4.67 8.66 -6.81
CA SER A 183 -3.39 9.37 -6.99
C SER A 183 -3.38 10.21 -8.27
N VAL A 184 -3.90 9.66 -9.38
CA VAL A 184 -3.99 10.39 -10.65
C VAL A 184 -5.04 11.50 -10.57
N GLU A 185 -6.21 11.26 -9.95
CA GLU A 185 -7.25 12.27 -9.74
C GLU A 185 -6.73 13.45 -8.91
N GLU A 186 -5.99 13.19 -7.83
CA GLU A 186 -5.37 14.22 -7.00
C GLU A 186 -4.29 14.99 -7.75
N SER A 187 -3.46 14.30 -8.52
CA SER A 187 -2.43 14.95 -9.34
C SER A 187 -3.02 15.88 -10.40
N LEU A 188 -4.09 15.46 -11.07
CA LEU A 188 -4.77 16.28 -12.08
C LEU A 188 -5.45 17.52 -11.46
N LYS A 189 -6.00 17.42 -10.25
CA LYS A 189 -6.62 18.56 -9.54
C LYS A 189 -5.63 19.62 -9.09
N THR A 190 -4.37 19.26 -8.90
CA THR A 190 -3.31 20.19 -8.47
C THR A 190 -2.65 20.92 -9.65
N MET A 191 -2.93 20.52 -10.89
CA MET A 191 -2.41 21.22 -12.07
C MET A 191 -3.10 22.57 -12.25
N PRO A 192 -2.34 23.66 -12.52
CA PRO A 192 -2.92 24.94 -12.90
C PRO A 192 -3.74 24.75 -14.19
N ARG A 193 -4.98 25.20 -14.19
CA ARG A 193 -5.79 25.29 -15.42
C ARG A 193 -5.38 26.58 -16.14
N GLU A 194 -4.70 26.46 -17.26
CA GLU A 194 -4.46 27.59 -18.18
C GLU A 194 -5.73 27.93 -18.96
#